data_b8e7b3717ffb1c0564427aad074d9c28
#
_entry.id   b8e7b3717ffb1c0564427aad074d9c28
#
_cell.length_a   1.000
_cell.length_b   1.000
_cell.length_c   1.000
_cell.angle_alpha   90.00
_cell.angle_beta   90.00
_cell.angle_gamma   90.00
#
_symmetry.space_group_name_H-M   'P 1'
#
loop_
_entity.id
_entity.type
_entity.pdbx_description
1 polymer ?
#
loop_
_entity_poly.entity_id
_entity_poly.type
_entity_poly.pdbx_seq_one_letter_code
_entity_poly.pdbx_strand_id
1 'polypeptide(L)'
;MIEITSNTIVSTITRALKDKFPEYLIYKDKKLQGLKKPCFFVFILNGEQEKANSKIFNRDYLINIRFHSDCTRPEIDEVAFELLDILSNIQNGELILRPIRPINYEVIDGVLQMFIPYKLRVFKQEESKVTMNNLDSKGVIK
;
A
#
# COMPACT_ATOMS: atom_id res chain seq x y z
N MET A 1 -8.70 5.91 17.92
CA MET A 1 -8.68 6.17 16.47
C MET A 1 -7.30 5.93 15.89
N ILE A 2 -7.25 5.28 14.77
CA ILE A 2 -5.99 4.97 14.11
C ILE A 2 -5.65 6.07 13.13
N GLU A 3 -4.47 6.63 13.25
CA GLU A 3 -3.98 7.58 12.27
C GLU A 3 -3.49 6.83 11.05
N ILE A 4 -4.01 7.17 9.89
CA ILE A 4 -3.66 6.48 8.66
C ILE A 4 -2.59 7.26 7.93
N THR A 5 -1.40 6.70 7.90
CA THR A 5 -0.25 7.27 7.23
C THR A 5 0.20 6.34 6.11
N SER A 6 1.18 6.79 5.33
CA SER A 6 1.79 5.93 4.33
C SER A 6 2.34 4.66 4.95
N ASN A 7 2.95 4.79 6.14
CA ASN A 7 3.49 3.63 6.84
C ASN A 7 2.39 2.66 7.25
N THR A 8 1.23 3.17 7.64
CA THR A 8 0.10 2.32 8.00
C THR A 8 -0.34 1.47 6.82
N ILE A 9 -0.39 2.08 5.64
CA ILE A 9 -0.81 1.39 4.43
C ILE A 9 0.20 0.31 4.05
N VAL A 10 1.49 0.66 4.05
CA VAL A 10 2.53 -0.30 3.71
C VAL A 10 2.54 -1.45 4.71
N SER A 11 2.38 -1.15 5.99
CA SER A 11 2.36 -2.19 7.03
C SER A 11 1.17 -3.13 6.87
N THR A 12 0.01 -2.58 6.50
CA THR A 12 -1.19 -3.38 6.28
C THR A 12 -0.99 -4.35 5.12
N ILE A 13 -0.41 -3.85 4.03
CA ILE A 13 -0.13 -4.68 2.87
C ILE A 13 0.91 -5.74 3.21
N THR A 14 1.96 -5.34 3.91
CA THR A 14 3.03 -6.25 4.30
C THR A 14 2.49 -7.38 5.15
N ARG A 15 1.59 -7.07 6.09
CA ARG A 15 1.00 -8.10 6.94
C ARG A 15 0.18 -9.09 6.12
N ALA A 16 -0.60 -8.59 5.16
CA ALA A 16 -1.39 -9.47 4.31
C ALA A 16 -0.50 -10.40 3.49
N LEU A 17 0.61 -9.87 2.98
CA LEU A 17 1.57 -10.68 2.25
C LEU A 17 2.22 -11.72 3.16
N LYS A 18 2.57 -11.32 4.38
CA LYS A 18 3.24 -12.22 5.32
C LYS A 18 2.33 -13.37 5.73
N ASP A 19 1.04 -13.10 5.85
CA ASP A 19 0.07 -14.13 6.20
C ASP A 19 -0.03 -15.18 5.11
N LYS A 20 0.05 -14.77 3.85
CA LYS A 20 -0.07 -15.69 2.74
C LYS A 20 1.26 -16.34 2.38
N PHE A 21 2.35 -15.60 2.49
CA PHE A 21 3.69 -16.06 2.12
C PHE A 21 4.63 -15.93 3.32
N PRO A 22 4.42 -16.72 4.38
CA PRO A 22 5.22 -16.57 5.61
C PRO A 22 6.69 -16.85 5.45
N GLU A 23 7.07 -17.59 4.41
CA GLU A 23 8.46 -17.96 4.20
C GLU A 23 9.25 -16.94 3.39
N TYR A 24 8.57 -15.97 2.79
CA TYR A 24 9.22 -14.99 1.94
C TYR A 24 9.54 -13.73 2.74
N LEU A 25 10.72 -13.16 2.47
CA LEU A 25 11.09 -11.89 3.09
C LEU A 25 10.38 -10.75 2.39
N ILE A 26 10.08 -9.72 3.15
CA ILE A 26 9.41 -8.53 2.62
C ILE A 26 10.22 -7.32 3.00
N TYR A 27 10.66 -6.56 1.98
CA TYR A 27 11.44 -5.36 2.15
C TYR A 27 10.56 -4.15 1.88
N LYS A 28 10.64 -3.16 2.75
CA LYS A 28 9.90 -1.90 2.59
C LYS A 28 10.76 -0.83 1.94
N ASP A 29 12.06 -1.02 1.96
CA ASP A 29 13.00 -0.09 1.37
C ASP A 29 13.77 -0.75 0.26
N LYS A 30 14.27 0.08 -0.66
CA LYS A 30 15.08 -0.40 -1.75
C LYS A 30 16.39 -0.93 -1.20
N LYS A 31 16.72 -2.15 -1.58
CA LYS A 31 17.94 -2.80 -1.15
C LYS A 31 18.67 -3.29 -2.39
N LEU A 32 19.87 -2.78 -2.61
CA LEU A 32 20.60 -3.07 -3.83
C LEU A 32 21.48 -4.31 -3.73
N GLN A 33 21.82 -4.73 -2.53
CA GLN A 33 22.70 -5.87 -2.32
C GLN A 33 22.18 -6.74 -1.21
N GLY A 34 22.54 -8.03 -1.27
CA GLY A 34 22.18 -8.94 -0.21
C GLY A 34 20.75 -9.37 -0.19
N LEU A 35 20.07 -9.32 -1.34
CA LEU A 35 18.70 -9.81 -1.43
C LEU A 35 18.65 -11.29 -1.20
N LYS A 36 17.71 -11.72 -0.37
CA LYS A 36 17.44 -13.13 -0.17
C LYS A 36 16.16 -13.48 -0.91
N LYS A 37 16.30 -14.19 -1.99
CA LYS A 37 15.17 -14.61 -2.80
C LYS A 37 14.59 -15.92 -2.26
N PRO A 38 13.29 -16.12 -2.36
CA PRO A 38 12.30 -15.20 -2.91
C PRO A 38 11.93 -14.11 -1.92
N CYS A 39 11.65 -12.93 -2.43
CA CYS A 39 11.30 -11.80 -1.57
C CYS A 39 10.37 -10.83 -2.30
N PHE A 40 9.69 -10.02 -1.49
CA PHE A 40 8.84 -8.96 -2.00
C PHE A 40 9.40 -7.60 -1.62
N PHE A 41 9.18 -6.62 -2.49
CA PHE A 41 9.37 -5.21 -2.16
C PHE A 41 8.03 -4.54 -2.26
N VAL A 42 7.72 -3.69 -1.29
CA VAL A 42 6.45 -2.96 -1.25
C VAL A 42 6.77 -1.47 -1.16
N PHE A 43 6.31 -0.71 -2.17
CA PHE A 43 6.57 0.73 -2.23
C PHE A 43 5.29 1.49 -2.52
N ILE A 44 5.26 2.73 -2.06
CA ILE A 44 4.29 3.69 -2.54
C ILE A 44 4.96 4.48 -3.65
N LEU A 45 4.44 4.37 -4.87
CA LEU A 45 4.99 5.09 -6.00
C LEU A 45 4.46 6.50 -6.10
N ASN A 46 3.20 6.70 -5.71
CA ASN A 46 2.53 7.95 -5.90
C ASN A 46 1.42 8.07 -4.88
N GLY A 47 1.25 9.28 -4.35
CA GLY A 47 0.17 9.55 -3.43
C GLY A 47 -0.48 10.88 -3.78
N GLU A 48 -1.81 10.94 -3.71
CA GLU A 48 -2.57 12.15 -3.95
C GLU A 48 -3.62 12.31 -2.87
N GLN A 49 -3.94 13.55 -2.58
CA GLN A 49 -5.01 13.82 -1.65
C GLN A 49 -5.88 14.93 -2.22
N GLU A 50 -7.17 14.68 -2.21
CA GLU A 50 -8.16 15.62 -2.66
C GLU A 50 -9.14 15.88 -1.54
N LYS A 51 -9.46 17.16 -1.30
CA LYS A 51 -10.40 17.53 -0.26
C LYS A 51 -11.82 17.38 -0.80
N ALA A 52 -12.60 16.51 -0.17
CA ALA A 52 -14.00 16.32 -0.55
C ALA A 52 -14.89 17.36 0.13
N ASN A 53 -14.60 17.64 1.42
CA ASN A 53 -15.25 18.73 2.15
C ASN A 53 -14.35 19.09 3.31
N SER A 54 -14.83 19.92 4.24
CA SER A 54 -13.99 20.43 5.32
C SER A 54 -13.42 19.35 6.23
N LYS A 55 -14.03 18.17 6.25
CA LYS A 55 -13.63 17.11 7.17
C LYS A 55 -13.24 15.81 6.47
N ILE A 56 -13.49 15.70 5.18
CA ILE A 56 -13.28 14.48 4.44
C ILE A 56 -12.27 14.70 3.33
N PHE A 57 -11.28 13.83 3.28
CA PHE A 57 -10.26 13.84 2.22
C PHE A 57 -10.25 12.47 1.55
N ASN A 58 -10.05 12.48 0.25
CA ASN A 58 -9.80 11.26 -0.51
C ASN A 58 -8.31 11.18 -0.77
N ARG A 59 -7.72 10.05 -0.42
CA ARG A 59 -6.30 9.80 -0.68
C ARG A 59 -6.17 8.63 -1.63
N ASP A 60 -5.44 8.84 -2.70
CA ASP A 60 -5.17 7.80 -3.68
C ASP A 60 -3.71 7.44 -3.59
N TYR A 61 -3.44 6.14 -3.52
CA TYR A 61 -2.07 5.64 -3.48
C TYR A 61 -1.87 4.62 -4.58
N LEU A 62 -0.79 4.77 -5.32
CA LEU A 62 -0.38 3.74 -6.26
C LEU A 62 0.73 2.94 -5.61
N ILE A 63 0.46 1.69 -5.36
CA ILE A 63 1.39 0.78 -4.69
C ILE A 63 2.08 -0.07 -5.73
N ASN A 64 3.39 -0.26 -5.56
CA ASN A 64 4.15 -1.17 -6.40
C ASN A 64 4.65 -2.32 -5.52
N ILE A 65 4.37 -3.53 -5.95
CA ILE A 65 4.88 -4.72 -5.29
C ILE A 65 5.75 -5.43 -6.31
N ARG A 66 7.00 -5.72 -5.92
CA ARG A 66 7.93 -6.45 -6.76
C ARG A 66 8.24 -7.78 -6.11
N PHE A 67 8.23 -8.82 -6.93
CA PHE A 67 8.56 -10.16 -6.46
C PHE A 67 9.83 -10.62 -7.18
N HIS A 68 10.90 -10.81 -6.40
CA HIS A 68 12.19 -11.28 -6.89
C HIS A 68 12.35 -12.73 -6.51
N SER A 69 12.63 -13.57 -7.51
CA SER A 69 12.78 -15.01 -7.27
C SER A 69 13.59 -15.63 -8.39
N ASP A 70 13.92 -16.89 -8.19
CA ASP A 70 14.53 -17.70 -9.23
C ASP A 70 13.50 -18.66 -9.83
N CYS A 71 12.23 -18.37 -9.63
CA CYS A 71 11.13 -19.21 -10.13
C CYS A 71 10.98 -19.12 -11.63
N THR A 72 10.35 -20.14 -12.20
CA THR A 72 10.01 -20.14 -13.61
C THR A 72 8.84 -19.20 -13.84
N ARG A 73 8.61 -18.85 -15.11
CA ARG A 73 7.51 -17.94 -15.44
C ARG A 73 6.15 -18.48 -14.99
N PRO A 74 5.82 -19.77 -15.18
CA PRO A 74 4.55 -20.28 -14.66
C PRO A 74 4.40 -20.12 -13.15
N GLU A 75 5.51 -20.31 -12.41
CA GLU A 75 5.46 -20.15 -10.96
C GLU A 75 5.24 -18.69 -10.56
N ILE A 76 5.85 -17.78 -11.31
CA ILE A 76 5.65 -16.34 -11.08
C ILE A 76 4.20 -15.96 -11.35
N ASP A 77 3.60 -16.51 -12.41
CA ASP A 77 2.21 -16.25 -12.75
C ASP A 77 1.27 -16.75 -11.66
N GLU A 78 1.63 -17.86 -11.00
CA GLU A 78 0.82 -18.36 -9.88
C GLU A 78 0.88 -17.40 -8.69
N VAL A 79 2.08 -16.89 -8.41
CA VAL A 79 2.21 -15.90 -7.33
C VAL A 79 1.41 -14.66 -7.67
N ALA A 80 1.45 -14.22 -8.92
CA ALA A 80 0.67 -13.06 -9.35
C ALA A 80 -0.82 -13.30 -9.13
N PHE A 81 -1.31 -14.49 -9.45
CA PHE A 81 -2.71 -14.82 -9.28
C PHE A 81 -3.11 -14.75 -7.80
N GLU A 82 -2.27 -15.29 -6.93
CA GLU A 82 -2.54 -15.24 -5.49
C GLU A 82 -2.50 -13.81 -4.96
N LEU A 83 -1.57 -13.00 -5.47
CA LEU A 83 -1.49 -11.59 -5.09
C LEU A 83 -2.75 -10.83 -5.50
N LEU A 84 -3.27 -11.09 -6.69
CA LEU A 84 -4.49 -10.44 -7.13
C LEU A 84 -5.64 -10.71 -6.16
N ASP A 85 -5.72 -11.94 -5.68
CA ASP A 85 -6.77 -12.32 -4.74
C ASP A 85 -6.60 -11.62 -3.40
N ILE A 86 -5.38 -11.64 -2.86
CA ILE A 86 -5.09 -11.02 -1.56
C ILE A 86 -5.31 -9.51 -1.60
N LEU A 87 -4.81 -8.88 -2.66
CA LEU A 87 -4.78 -7.42 -2.73
C LEU A 87 -6.09 -6.79 -3.15
N SER A 88 -7.05 -7.59 -3.56
CA SER A 88 -8.37 -7.08 -3.96
C SER A 88 -9.17 -6.55 -2.79
N ASN A 89 -8.88 -7.02 -1.58
CA ASN A 89 -9.61 -6.59 -0.40
C ASN A 89 -8.79 -6.91 0.83
N ILE A 90 -8.18 -5.89 1.40
CA ILE A 90 -7.39 -6.04 2.62
C ILE A 90 -8.08 -5.26 3.72
N GLN A 91 -8.29 -5.89 4.86
CA GLN A 91 -8.91 -5.24 5.99
C GLN A 91 -8.01 -5.34 7.22
N ASN A 92 -7.82 -4.21 7.88
CA ASN A 92 -7.03 -4.13 9.10
C ASN A 92 -7.78 -3.21 10.05
N GLY A 93 -8.62 -3.83 10.90
CA GLY A 93 -9.50 -3.06 11.76
C GLY A 93 -10.50 -2.28 10.93
N GLU A 94 -10.49 -0.96 11.07
CA GLU A 94 -11.40 -0.10 10.31
C GLU A 94 -10.85 0.25 8.93
N LEU A 95 -9.58 -0.04 8.69
CA LEU A 95 -8.95 0.27 7.41
C LEU A 95 -9.27 -0.83 6.40
N ILE A 96 -9.88 -0.44 5.30
CA ILE A 96 -10.20 -1.36 4.22
C ILE A 96 -9.55 -0.83 2.95
N LEU A 97 -8.72 -1.66 2.33
CA LEU A 97 -8.04 -1.31 1.09
C LEU A 97 -8.65 -2.08 -0.07
N ARG A 98 -9.22 -1.36 -1.00
CA ARG A 98 -9.81 -1.94 -2.22
C ARG A 98 -9.33 -1.14 -3.42
N PRO A 99 -8.90 -1.81 -4.49
CA PRO A 99 -8.48 -1.10 -5.69
C PRO A 99 -9.65 -0.36 -6.33
N ILE A 100 -9.38 0.85 -6.81
CA ILE A 100 -10.40 1.65 -7.49
C ILE A 100 -10.34 1.48 -9.01
N ARG A 101 -9.28 0.89 -9.50
CA ARG A 101 -9.08 0.59 -10.92
C ARG A 101 -8.46 -0.79 -10.98
N PRO A 102 -8.40 -1.39 -12.17
CA PRO A 102 -7.79 -2.72 -12.29
C PRO A 102 -6.35 -2.74 -11.79
N ILE A 103 -6.00 -3.86 -11.17
CA ILE A 103 -4.61 -4.11 -10.78
C ILE A 103 -3.88 -4.55 -12.03
N ASN A 104 -2.75 -3.92 -12.31
CA ASN A 104 -1.91 -4.26 -13.45
C ASN A 104 -0.65 -4.94 -12.99
N TYR A 105 -0.16 -5.90 -13.77
CA TYR A 105 1.14 -6.47 -13.46
C TYR A 105 1.84 -6.87 -14.75
N GLU A 106 3.16 -6.98 -14.65
CA GLU A 106 4.00 -7.41 -15.75
C GLU A 106 5.23 -8.09 -15.17
N VAL A 107 5.88 -8.87 -16.00
CA VAL A 107 7.13 -9.54 -15.60
C VAL A 107 8.23 -9.00 -16.50
N ILE A 108 9.21 -8.36 -15.89
CA ILE A 108 10.34 -7.77 -16.62
C ILE A 108 11.62 -8.35 -16.04
N ASP A 109 12.43 -8.97 -16.90
CA ASP A 109 13.70 -9.57 -16.49
C ASP A 109 13.53 -10.53 -15.30
N GLY A 110 12.45 -11.31 -15.35
CA GLY A 110 12.21 -12.31 -14.31
C GLY A 110 11.64 -11.73 -13.02
N VAL A 111 11.38 -10.44 -12.97
CA VAL A 111 10.82 -9.80 -11.79
C VAL A 111 9.37 -9.44 -12.04
N LEU A 112 8.49 -9.94 -11.18
CA LEU A 112 7.08 -9.58 -11.24
C LEU A 112 6.92 -8.19 -10.65
N GLN A 113 6.21 -7.33 -11.36
CA GLN A 113 5.88 -5.99 -10.88
C GLN A 113 4.38 -5.82 -10.93
N MET A 114 3.79 -5.47 -9.80
CA MET A 114 2.35 -5.30 -9.70
C MET A 114 2.05 -3.89 -9.22
N PHE A 115 1.04 -3.28 -9.82
CA PHE A 115 0.65 -1.90 -9.52
C PHE A 115 -0.79 -1.89 -9.05
N ILE A 116 -1.01 -1.42 -7.84
CA ILE A 116 -2.32 -1.48 -7.21
C ILE A 116 -2.76 -0.07 -6.82
N PRO A 117 -3.86 0.44 -7.41
CA PRO A 117 -4.37 1.78 -7.07
C PRO A 117 -5.41 1.69 -5.97
N TYR A 118 -5.03 2.07 -4.76
CA TYR A 118 -5.94 2.10 -3.62
C TYR A 118 -6.45 3.50 -3.37
N LYS A 119 -7.69 3.60 -2.91
CA LYS A 119 -8.27 4.87 -2.53
C LYS A 119 -8.81 4.76 -1.11
N LEU A 120 -8.50 5.76 -0.31
CA LEU A 120 -8.97 5.83 1.07
C LEU A 120 -9.75 7.11 1.28
N ARG A 121 -10.79 7.03 2.09
CA ARG A 121 -11.49 8.21 2.55
C ARG A 121 -11.07 8.45 3.98
N VAL A 122 -10.50 9.61 4.22
CA VAL A 122 -9.94 9.96 5.51
C VAL A 122 -10.77 11.07 6.14
N PHE A 123 -11.17 10.86 7.39
CA PHE A 123 -11.89 11.87 8.15
C PHE A 123 -10.92 12.60 9.04
N LYS A 124 -10.95 13.92 8.99
CA LYS A 124 -10.08 14.74 9.81
C LYS A 124 -10.86 15.22 11.01
N GLN A 125 -10.34 14.97 12.21
CA GLN A 125 -10.95 15.49 13.42
C GLN A 125 -10.57 16.94 13.60
N GLU A 126 -11.49 17.71 14.09
CA GLU A 126 -11.28 19.13 14.24
C GLU A 126 -10.21 19.48 15.26
N GLU A 127 -10.02 18.61 16.17
CA GLU A 127 -9.02 18.90 17.15
C GLU A 127 -7.65 18.45 16.71
N SER A 128 -7.80 18.87 16.87
CA SER A 128 -6.59 18.60 16.65
C SER A 128 -5.85 19.03 16.25
N LYS A 129 -6.22 19.36 16.44
CA LYS A 129 -5.66 19.68 16.34
C LYS A 129 -5.08 19.69 16.13
N VAL A 130 -5.11 19.96 15.95
CA VAL A 130 -4.46 19.92 15.98
C VAL A 130 -4.16 19.59 15.65
N THR A 131 -4.16 19.97 15.41
CA THR A 131 -3.71 19.76 15.32
C THR A 131 -3.62 19.71 14.60
N MET A 132 -3.76 20.37 14.58
CA MET A 132 -3.48 20.43 14.32
C MET A 132 -3.86 20.79 13.92
N ASN A 133 -4.25 21.73 13.62
CA ASN A 133 -4.37 22.15 13.69
C ASN A 133 -4.61 22.58 13.37
N ASN A 134 -4.74 23.68 13.25
CA ASN A 134 -4.59 24.13 13.48
C ASN A 134 -4.71 24.34 12.86
N LEU A 135 -4.94 24.88 12.75
CA LEU A 135 -4.73 25.22 12.67
C LEU A 135 -5.08 25.46 12.15
N ASP A 136 -5.13 25.95 12.13
CA ASP A 136 -5.22 26.21 12.36
C ASP A 136 -5.66 26.29 11.98
N SER A 137 -6.01 27.06 11.83
CA SER A 137 -5.89 27.15 12.21
C SER A 137 -6.20 27.03 12.05
N LYS A 138 -6.56 27.80 11.94
CA LYS A 138 -6.36 27.66 12.32
C LYS A 138 -6.20 27.29 11.86
N GLY A 139 -6.81 27.85 11.66
CA GLY A 139 -6.14 27.68 11.71
C GLY A 139 -6.30 27.13 11.12
N VAL A 140 -6.39 27.63 10.92
CA VAL A 140 -6.00 27.17 10.95
C VAL A 140 -6.09 26.70 10.50
N ILE A 141 -6.26 26.94 10.33
CA ILE A 141 -5.93 26.60 10.52
C ILE A 141 -6.03 26.36 10.17
N LYS A 142 -6.11 26.99 9.96
CA LYS A 142 -5.78 26.80 10.33
C LYS A 142 -5.62 26.55 10.12
#